data_5d5f0c3518ca1719074ad838bb512020
#
_entry.id   5d5f0c3518ca1719074ad838bb512020
#
_cell.length_a   1.000
_cell.length_b   1.000
_cell.length_c   1.000
_cell.angle_alpha   90.00
_cell.angle_beta   90.00
_cell.angle_gamma   90.00
#
_symmetry.space_group_name_H-M   'P 1'
#
loop_
_entity.id
_entity.type
_entity.pdbx_description
1 polymer ?
#
loop_
_entity_poly.entity_id
_entity_poly.type
_entity_poly.pdbx_seq_one_letter_code
_entity_poly.pdbx_strand_id
1 'polypeptide(L)'
;MAIKNAIRNKGFSLIELLIASSVGLIAIGVVSSVFLSGYKSANQRSLELLLQQDVNDALSLLKQDILRAGYQSGASSSYIVSGATDIVTLSGLGSDEQCISYAYHDGTVQHLRSFYSKDGTDSSSVPVKNLKFYSTTVAGRNISDVCKNGQSVLDQNQTEVKEFSIAEQSLSSASATSKLLTIKLVAHLRANPSISTAKSIQIKTRNWQ
;
A
#
# COMPACT_ATOMS: atom_id res chain seq x y z
N MET A 1 58.58 12.39 60.37
CA MET A 1 59.43 12.42 59.17
C MET A 1 58.58 11.86 58.04
N ALA A 2 57.96 12.69 57.20
CA ALA A 2 57.03 12.29 56.14
C ALA A 2 57.77 12.30 54.79
N ILE A 3 57.94 11.15 54.20
CA ILE A 3 58.57 11.00 52.89
C ILE A 3 57.48 11.31 51.80
N LYS A 4 57.63 12.48 51.22
CA LYS A 4 56.82 12.91 50.08
C LYS A 4 57.29 12.17 48.81
N ASN A 5 56.60 11.10 48.40
CA ASN A 5 56.84 10.48 47.09
C ASN A 5 56.44 11.47 45.99
N ALA A 6 57.40 12.11 45.38
CA ALA A 6 57.22 12.92 44.21
C ALA A 6 56.90 11.99 43.01
N ILE A 7 55.67 11.96 42.55
CA ILE A 7 55.25 11.30 41.34
C ILE A 7 55.98 12.01 40.18
N ARG A 8 56.93 11.33 39.58
CA ARG A 8 57.73 11.84 38.49
C ARG A 8 56.84 11.77 37.21
N ASN A 9 56.21 12.89 36.85
CA ASN A 9 55.48 13.02 35.61
C ASN A 9 56.48 12.86 34.45
N LYS A 10 56.40 11.73 33.77
CA LYS A 10 57.11 11.54 32.50
C LYS A 10 56.31 12.28 31.40
N GLY A 11 56.90 13.27 30.76
CA GLY A 11 56.31 13.98 29.64
C GLY A 11 56.14 13.04 28.43
N PHE A 12 55.04 13.16 27.70
CA PHE A 12 54.81 12.43 26.47
C PHE A 12 55.80 12.87 25.38
N SER A 13 56.33 11.91 24.64
CA SER A 13 57.13 12.19 23.44
C SER A 13 56.24 12.70 22.31
N LEU A 14 56.74 13.65 21.52
CA LEU A 14 56.03 14.19 20.35
C LEU A 14 55.67 13.10 19.35
N ILE A 15 56.49 12.06 19.19
CA ILE A 15 56.24 10.90 18.37
C ILE A 15 55.09 10.02 18.90
N GLU A 16 55.00 9.86 20.20
CA GLU A 16 53.89 9.14 20.86
C GLU A 16 52.55 9.84 20.59
N LEU A 17 52.52 11.17 20.63
CA LEU A 17 51.33 11.96 20.32
C LEU A 17 50.94 11.79 18.86
N LEU A 18 51.90 11.80 17.93
CA LEU A 18 51.66 11.58 16.49
C LEU A 18 51.10 10.18 16.22
N ILE A 19 51.65 9.16 16.82
CA ILE A 19 51.16 7.79 16.65
C ILE A 19 49.73 7.65 17.25
N ALA A 20 49.50 8.15 18.44
CA ALA A 20 48.20 8.08 19.09
C ALA A 20 47.13 8.84 18.31
N SER A 21 47.46 10.02 17.77
CA SER A 21 46.49 10.78 16.93
C SER A 21 46.21 10.09 15.62
N SER A 22 47.17 9.49 14.95
CA SER A 22 46.95 8.77 13.67
C SER A 22 46.09 7.53 13.87
N VAL A 23 46.36 6.73 14.92
CA VAL A 23 45.52 5.56 15.28
C VAL A 23 44.12 6.00 15.69
N GLY A 24 43.97 7.09 16.43
CA GLY A 24 42.68 7.67 16.81
C GLY A 24 41.86 8.09 15.61
N LEU A 25 42.46 8.75 14.62
CA LEU A 25 41.76 9.13 13.37
C LEU A 25 41.31 7.94 12.57
N ILE A 26 42.13 6.90 12.45
CA ILE A 26 41.74 5.64 11.78
C ILE A 26 40.56 5.01 12.51
N ALA A 27 40.59 4.91 13.80
CA ALA A 27 39.51 4.31 14.62
C ALA A 27 38.20 5.09 14.44
N ILE A 28 38.23 6.43 14.47
CA ILE A 28 37.05 7.29 14.22
C ILE A 28 36.51 7.05 12.79
N GLY A 29 37.40 6.96 11.78
CA GLY A 29 37.01 6.67 10.39
C GLY A 29 36.27 5.37 10.24
N VAL A 30 36.73 4.29 10.87
CA VAL A 30 36.09 2.97 10.85
C VAL A 30 34.72 3.03 11.54
N VAL A 31 34.63 3.59 12.75
CA VAL A 31 33.36 3.72 13.47
C VAL A 31 32.34 4.54 12.68
N SER A 32 32.78 5.65 12.08
CA SER A 32 31.91 6.50 11.25
C SER A 32 31.39 5.74 10.02
N SER A 33 32.20 4.94 9.37
CA SER A 33 31.76 4.15 8.19
C SER A 33 30.71 3.11 8.56
N VAL A 34 30.86 2.42 9.68
CA VAL A 34 29.88 1.45 10.20
C VAL A 34 28.57 2.16 10.57
N PHE A 35 28.66 3.30 11.24
CA PHE A 35 27.48 4.09 11.61
C PHE A 35 26.70 4.55 10.38
N LEU A 36 27.37 5.10 9.35
CA LEU A 36 26.72 5.54 8.12
C LEU A 36 26.09 4.39 7.36
N SER A 37 26.74 3.23 7.32
CA SER A 37 26.17 2.02 6.70
C SER A 37 24.93 1.54 7.44
N GLY A 38 24.98 1.51 8.77
CA GLY A 38 23.82 1.17 9.62
C GLY A 38 22.66 2.13 9.43
N TYR A 39 22.92 3.44 9.38
CA TYR A 39 21.91 4.47 9.15
C TYR A 39 21.23 4.30 7.79
N LYS A 40 21.99 4.09 6.71
CA LYS A 40 21.43 3.84 5.38
C LYS A 40 20.54 2.60 5.34
N SER A 41 20.98 1.50 5.96
CA SER A 41 20.21 0.26 6.04
C SER A 41 18.92 0.44 6.86
N ALA A 42 18.99 1.14 7.99
CA ALA A 42 17.80 1.43 8.80
C ALA A 42 16.79 2.31 8.07
N ASN A 43 17.25 3.35 7.36
CA ASN A 43 16.39 4.21 6.56
C ASN A 43 15.70 3.44 5.42
N GLN A 44 16.44 2.58 4.70
CA GLN A 44 15.87 1.75 3.64
C GLN A 44 14.78 0.81 4.18
N ARG A 45 15.04 0.14 5.30
CA ARG A 45 14.04 -0.73 5.95
C ARG A 45 12.82 0.03 6.43
N SER A 46 12.99 1.24 6.94
CA SER A 46 11.88 2.10 7.35
C SER A 46 10.97 2.43 6.17
N LEU A 47 11.53 2.81 5.03
CA LEU A 47 10.78 3.10 3.81
C LEU A 47 10.07 1.85 3.26
N GLU A 48 10.71 0.68 3.32
CA GLU A 48 10.11 -0.59 2.92
C GLU A 48 8.91 -0.95 3.81
N LEU A 49 9.02 -0.76 5.13
CA LEU A 49 7.93 -1.02 6.07
C LEU A 49 6.76 -0.05 5.85
N LEU A 50 7.02 1.23 5.61
CA LEU A 50 5.98 2.21 5.29
C LEU A 50 5.21 1.81 4.02
N LEU A 51 5.93 1.47 2.95
CA LEU A 51 5.28 1.02 1.71
C LEU A 51 4.44 -0.25 1.93
N GLN A 52 4.95 -1.21 2.70
CA GLN A 52 4.19 -2.42 3.04
C GLN A 52 2.93 -2.12 3.84
N GLN A 53 3.00 -1.17 4.76
CA GLN A 53 1.85 -0.72 5.55
C GLN A 53 0.81 -0.06 4.64
N ASP A 54 1.19 0.89 3.80
CA ASP A 54 0.30 1.59 2.88
C ASP A 54 -0.45 0.61 1.95
N VAL A 55 0.28 -0.37 1.39
CA VAL A 55 -0.33 -1.40 0.53
C VAL A 55 -1.27 -2.32 1.31
N ASN A 56 -0.92 -2.70 2.55
CA ASN A 56 -1.80 -3.51 3.39
C ASN A 56 -3.06 -2.75 3.78
N ASP A 57 -2.95 -1.46 4.10
CA ASP A 57 -4.09 -0.61 4.46
C ASP A 57 -5.01 -0.40 3.26
N ALA A 58 -4.46 -0.18 2.05
CA ALA A 58 -5.22 -0.09 0.82
C ALA A 58 -6.00 -1.39 0.52
N LEU A 59 -5.35 -2.54 0.64
CA LEU A 59 -6.00 -3.85 0.45
C LEU A 59 -7.02 -4.16 1.54
N SER A 60 -6.77 -3.75 2.78
CA SER A 60 -7.71 -3.92 3.89
C SER A 60 -8.97 -3.07 3.70
N LEU A 61 -8.82 -1.80 3.29
CA LEU A 61 -9.92 -0.92 2.93
C LEU A 61 -10.76 -1.54 1.81
N LEU A 62 -10.11 -1.98 0.73
CA LEU A 62 -10.75 -2.62 -0.41
C LEU A 62 -11.51 -3.88 0.01
N LYS A 63 -10.91 -4.76 0.83
CA LYS A 63 -11.57 -5.96 1.35
C LYS A 63 -12.80 -5.65 2.17
N GLN A 64 -12.68 -4.73 3.13
CA GLN A 64 -13.78 -4.37 4.03
C GLN A 64 -14.96 -3.76 3.26
N ASP A 65 -14.64 -2.99 2.23
CA ASP A 65 -15.68 -2.31 1.47
C ASP A 65 -16.38 -3.26 0.47
N ILE A 66 -15.63 -4.12 -0.22
CA ILE A 66 -16.20 -5.15 -1.12
C ILE A 66 -17.08 -6.15 -0.35
N LEU A 67 -16.77 -6.45 0.90
CA LEU A 67 -17.62 -7.33 1.72
C LEU A 67 -19.03 -6.76 1.98
N ARG A 68 -19.26 -5.47 1.71
CA ARG A 68 -20.60 -4.84 1.74
C ARG A 68 -21.35 -5.00 0.44
N ALA A 69 -20.70 -5.45 -0.64
CA ALA A 69 -21.32 -5.60 -1.94
C ALA A 69 -22.62 -6.43 -1.85
N GLY A 70 -23.67 -5.92 -2.47
CA GLY A 70 -24.98 -6.58 -2.47
C GLY A 70 -25.77 -6.46 -1.17
N TYR A 71 -25.24 -5.82 -0.12
CA TYR A 71 -26.01 -5.64 1.11
C TYR A 71 -27.22 -4.73 0.89
N GLN A 72 -28.38 -5.13 1.43
CA GLN A 72 -29.59 -4.33 1.46
C GLN A 72 -30.23 -4.42 2.84
N SER A 73 -30.34 -3.30 3.52
CA SER A 73 -30.99 -3.26 4.83
C SER A 73 -32.49 -3.54 4.71
N GLY A 74 -32.97 -4.47 5.52
CA GLY A 74 -34.40 -4.79 5.59
C GLY A 74 -34.93 -5.66 4.45
N ALA A 75 -34.08 -6.15 3.53
CA ALA A 75 -34.46 -7.05 2.45
C ALA A 75 -33.75 -8.41 2.55
N SER A 76 -34.41 -9.45 2.02
CA SER A 76 -33.84 -10.80 1.90
C SER A 76 -33.10 -11.03 0.58
N SER A 77 -33.22 -10.09 -0.37
CA SER A 77 -32.54 -10.14 -1.68
C SER A 77 -31.31 -9.26 -1.71
N SER A 78 -30.36 -9.60 -2.59
CA SER A 78 -29.18 -8.77 -2.83
C SER A 78 -29.53 -7.46 -3.54
N TYR A 79 -28.86 -6.40 -3.16
CA TYR A 79 -28.93 -5.13 -3.88
C TYR A 79 -28.06 -5.18 -5.14
N ILE A 80 -28.68 -5.05 -6.31
CA ILE A 80 -27.98 -4.97 -7.59
C ILE A 80 -28.32 -3.62 -8.22
N VAL A 81 -27.30 -2.88 -8.61
CA VAL A 81 -27.46 -1.57 -9.23
C VAL A 81 -27.83 -1.70 -10.72
N SER A 82 -28.47 -0.68 -11.25
CA SER A 82 -28.82 -0.60 -12.68
C SER A 82 -27.62 -0.84 -13.59
N GLY A 83 -27.78 -1.73 -14.57
CA GLY A 83 -26.73 -2.12 -15.52
C GLY A 83 -25.76 -3.19 -15.02
N ALA A 84 -25.88 -3.66 -13.78
CA ALA A 84 -25.11 -4.80 -13.27
C ALA A 84 -25.91 -6.09 -13.39
N THR A 85 -25.23 -7.18 -13.72
CA THR A 85 -25.78 -8.54 -13.72
C THR A 85 -25.49 -9.29 -12.42
N ASP A 86 -24.58 -8.76 -11.61
CA ASP A 86 -24.04 -9.38 -10.41
C ASP A 86 -23.85 -8.35 -9.30
N ILE A 87 -23.69 -8.81 -8.06
CA ILE A 87 -23.40 -7.95 -6.91
C ILE A 87 -22.04 -7.25 -7.01
N VAL A 88 -21.11 -7.87 -7.77
CA VAL A 88 -19.79 -7.32 -8.07
C VAL A 88 -19.57 -7.41 -9.57
N THR A 89 -19.29 -6.29 -10.20
CA THR A 89 -18.99 -6.21 -11.63
C THR A 89 -17.50 -5.94 -11.81
N LEU A 90 -16.87 -6.76 -12.64
CA LEU A 90 -15.46 -6.63 -13.02
C LEU A 90 -15.38 -6.13 -14.46
N SER A 91 -14.49 -5.18 -14.71
CA SER A 91 -14.20 -4.67 -16.05
C SER A 91 -12.71 -4.51 -16.27
N GLY A 92 -12.28 -4.52 -17.53
CA GLY A 92 -10.87 -4.40 -17.89
C GLY A 92 -10.00 -5.59 -17.45
N LEU A 93 -10.57 -6.77 -17.23
CA LEU A 93 -9.81 -7.97 -16.87
C LEU A 93 -8.76 -8.28 -17.94
N GLY A 94 -7.51 -8.52 -17.50
CA GLY A 94 -6.39 -8.76 -18.41
C GLY A 94 -5.76 -7.51 -19.02
N SER A 95 -6.30 -6.32 -18.75
CA SER A 95 -5.69 -5.03 -19.11
C SER A 95 -5.00 -4.36 -17.91
N ASP A 96 -4.27 -3.28 -18.19
CA ASP A 96 -3.62 -2.48 -17.15
C ASP A 96 -4.59 -1.62 -16.33
N GLU A 97 -5.82 -1.39 -16.87
CA GLU A 97 -6.88 -0.62 -16.23
C GLU A 97 -8.01 -1.54 -15.76
N GLN A 98 -7.78 -2.32 -14.71
CA GLN A 98 -8.81 -3.18 -14.13
C GLN A 98 -9.66 -2.41 -13.13
N CYS A 99 -10.96 -2.71 -13.13
CA CYS A 99 -11.92 -2.10 -12.22
C CYS A 99 -12.84 -3.14 -11.59
N ILE A 100 -13.05 -3.01 -10.28
CA ILE A 100 -14.08 -3.71 -9.52
C ILE A 100 -15.10 -2.70 -9.03
N SER A 101 -16.36 -2.91 -9.36
CA SER A 101 -17.47 -2.05 -8.97
C SER A 101 -18.60 -2.84 -8.33
N TYR A 102 -19.28 -2.23 -7.38
CA TYR A 102 -20.34 -2.84 -6.59
C TYR A 102 -21.21 -1.77 -5.95
N ALA A 103 -22.39 -2.20 -5.49
CA ALA A 103 -23.28 -1.33 -4.75
C ALA A 103 -23.84 -2.03 -3.51
N TYR A 104 -24.32 -1.21 -2.57
CA TYR A 104 -25.09 -1.66 -1.42
C TYR A 104 -26.08 -0.56 -0.99
N HIS A 105 -27.10 -0.92 -0.21
CA HIS A 105 -28.10 0.01 0.30
C HIS A 105 -28.16 -0.11 1.83
N ASP A 106 -27.91 0.98 2.55
CA ASP A 106 -27.81 0.98 4.01
C ASP A 106 -29.16 1.12 4.74
N GLY A 107 -30.25 1.20 3.99
CA GLY A 107 -31.61 1.45 4.48
C GLY A 107 -32.09 2.88 4.19
N THR A 108 -31.17 3.80 3.94
CA THR A 108 -31.46 5.22 3.67
C THR A 108 -31.09 5.60 2.24
N VAL A 109 -29.86 5.28 1.83
CA VAL A 109 -29.29 5.64 0.53
C VAL A 109 -28.56 4.50 -0.13
N GLN A 110 -28.51 4.57 -1.45
CA GLN A 110 -27.66 3.72 -2.27
C GLN A 110 -26.21 4.18 -2.19
N HIS A 111 -25.28 3.23 -2.03
CA HIS A 111 -23.86 3.45 -2.16
C HIS A 111 -23.37 2.71 -3.40
N LEU A 112 -22.83 3.45 -4.36
CA LEU A 112 -22.21 2.90 -5.55
C LEU A 112 -20.72 3.19 -5.49
N ARG A 113 -19.89 2.16 -5.57
CA ARG A 113 -18.45 2.22 -5.30
C ARG A 113 -17.63 1.44 -6.31
N SER A 114 -16.39 1.86 -6.50
CA SER A 114 -15.42 1.11 -7.28
C SER A 114 -13.99 1.33 -6.82
N PHE A 115 -13.15 0.32 -7.07
CA PHE A 115 -11.69 0.42 -7.03
C PHE A 115 -11.16 0.09 -8.41
N TYR A 116 -10.22 0.88 -8.91
CA TYR A 116 -9.65 0.70 -10.23
C TYR A 116 -8.23 1.27 -10.31
N SER A 117 -7.40 0.68 -11.15
CA SER A 117 -6.11 1.25 -11.52
C SER A 117 -6.28 2.18 -12.72
N LYS A 118 -5.61 3.30 -12.69
CA LYS A 118 -5.62 4.24 -13.81
C LYS A 118 -4.34 5.07 -13.86
N ASP A 119 -3.87 5.30 -15.08
CA ASP A 119 -2.84 6.28 -15.34
C ASP A 119 -3.36 7.70 -15.06
N GLY A 120 -2.55 8.48 -14.41
CA GLY A 120 -2.83 9.85 -14.04
C GLY A 120 -1.55 10.67 -13.91
N THR A 121 -1.61 11.74 -13.16
CA THR A 121 -0.43 12.58 -12.85
C THR A 121 -0.40 12.85 -11.36
N ASP A 122 0.80 13.05 -10.82
CA ASP A 122 1.02 13.54 -9.47
C ASP A 122 0.75 15.06 -9.36
N SER A 123 1.02 15.61 -8.18
CA SER A 123 0.89 17.07 -7.94
C SER A 123 1.81 17.94 -8.81
N SER A 124 2.87 17.36 -9.37
CA SER A 124 3.83 18.01 -10.25
C SER A 124 3.58 17.72 -11.74
N SER A 125 2.42 17.13 -12.08
CA SER A 125 2.05 16.74 -13.45
C SER A 125 2.94 15.65 -14.06
N VAL A 126 3.65 14.88 -13.25
CA VAL A 126 4.44 13.72 -13.71
C VAL A 126 3.52 12.50 -13.81
N PRO A 127 3.57 11.72 -14.90
CA PRO A 127 2.77 10.53 -15.07
C PRO A 127 2.98 9.53 -13.94
N VAL A 128 1.89 8.97 -13.42
CA VAL A 128 1.90 7.97 -12.34
C VAL A 128 0.65 7.10 -12.43
N LYS A 129 0.84 5.79 -12.30
CA LYS A 129 -0.30 4.86 -12.18
C LYS A 129 -0.78 4.80 -10.73
N ASN A 130 -2.07 4.99 -10.52
CA ASN A 130 -2.70 5.06 -9.21
C ASN A 130 -3.77 3.99 -9.03
N LEU A 131 -3.90 3.50 -7.80
CA LEU A 131 -5.12 2.83 -7.36
C LEU A 131 -6.11 3.90 -6.89
N LYS A 132 -7.27 3.95 -7.53
CA LYS A 132 -8.32 4.95 -7.26
C LYS A 132 -9.55 4.31 -6.65
N PHE A 133 -10.19 5.06 -5.77
CA PHE A 133 -11.46 4.73 -5.13
C PHE A 133 -12.51 5.76 -5.53
N TYR A 134 -13.62 5.29 -6.06
CA TYR A 134 -14.80 6.11 -6.35
C TYR A 134 -15.95 5.74 -5.42
N SER A 135 -16.67 6.73 -4.94
CA SER A 135 -17.84 6.57 -4.09
C SER A 135 -18.89 7.63 -4.41
N THR A 136 -20.14 7.21 -4.59
CA THR A 136 -21.28 8.11 -4.74
C THR A 136 -22.53 7.53 -4.11
N THR A 137 -23.41 8.42 -3.64
CA THR A 137 -24.75 8.10 -3.12
C THR A 137 -25.85 8.57 -4.06
N VAL A 138 -25.49 9.14 -5.23
CA VAL A 138 -26.45 9.65 -6.21
C VAL A 138 -27.21 8.49 -6.83
N ALA A 139 -28.55 8.48 -6.68
CA ALA A 139 -29.42 7.48 -7.24
C ALA A 139 -29.44 7.55 -8.79
N GLY A 140 -29.75 6.41 -9.42
CA GLY A 140 -29.88 6.32 -10.89
C GLY A 140 -28.54 6.27 -11.66
N ARG A 141 -27.40 6.23 -10.99
CA ARG A 141 -26.11 6.00 -11.67
C ARG A 141 -25.99 4.58 -12.17
N ASN A 142 -25.43 4.45 -13.37
CA ASN A 142 -25.13 3.14 -13.97
C ASN A 142 -23.78 2.62 -13.47
N ILE A 143 -23.65 1.30 -13.35
CA ILE A 143 -22.40 0.63 -12.93
C ILE A 143 -21.22 0.92 -13.87
N SER A 144 -21.47 1.23 -15.15
CA SER A 144 -20.44 1.59 -16.13
C SER A 144 -19.79 2.95 -15.89
N ASP A 145 -20.42 3.80 -15.06
CA ASP A 145 -19.97 5.19 -14.85
C ASP A 145 -19.00 5.37 -13.68
N VAL A 146 -18.63 4.30 -13.01
CA VAL A 146 -17.95 4.41 -11.70
C VAL A 146 -16.44 4.18 -11.74
N CYS A 147 -15.89 3.63 -12.83
CA CYS A 147 -14.43 3.43 -12.97
C CYS A 147 -13.73 4.70 -13.48
N LYS A 148 -14.17 5.85 -12.99
CA LYS A 148 -13.65 7.19 -13.35
C LYS A 148 -13.85 8.18 -12.21
N ASN A 149 -13.06 9.26 -12.20
CA ASN A 149 -13.18 10.38 -11.25
C ASN A 149 -13.04 10.00 -9.76
N GLY A 150 -12.35 8.89 -9.48
CA GLY A 150 -12.03 8.48 -8.10
C GLY A 150 -10.82 9.23 -7.53
N GLN A 151 -10.72 9.18 -6.20
CA GLN A 151 -9.57 9.71 -5.46
C GLN A 151 -8.50 8.63 -5.35
N SER A 152 -7.22 9.03 -5.28
CA SER A 152 -6.12 8.09 -5.02
C SER A 152 -6.24 7.47 -3.64
N VAL A 153 -6.04 6.16 -3.56
CA VAL A 153 -6.02 5.40 -2.30
C VAL A 153 -4.63 5.47 -1.65
N LEU A 154 -3.59 5.49 -2.48
CA LEU A 154 -2.19 5.65 -2.08
C LEU A 154 -1.73 7.08 -2.35
N ASP A 155 -0.71 7.55 -1.63
CA ASP A 155 -0.11 8.85 -1.92
C ASP A 155 0.63 8.80 -3.26
N GLN A 156 0.05 9.42 -4.27
CA GLN A 156 0.57 9.47 -5.63
C GLN A 156 1.90 10.24 -5.78
N ASN A 157 2.31 11.02 -4.77
CA ASN A 157 3.61 11.71 -4.79
C ASN A 157 4.75 10.79 -4.32
N GLN A 158 4.44 9.79 -3.51
CA GLN A 158 5.42 8.88 -2.93
C GLN A 158 5.38 7.48 -3.53
N THR A 159 4.19 7.00 -3.89
CA THR A 159 3.95 5.60 -4.29
C THR A 159 3.35 5.53 -5.69
N GLU A 160 3.83 4.60 -6.49
CA GLU A 160 3.29 4.27 -7.80
C GLU A 160 2.84 2.80 -7.82
N VAL A 161 1.66 2.57 -8.38
CA VAL A 161 1.11 1.24 -8.60
C VAL A 161 1.72 0.64 -9.87
N LYS A 162 2.43 -0.46 -9.73
CA LYS A 162 3.00 -1.20 -10.86
C LYS A 162 1.99 -2.17 -11.47
N GLU A 163 1.20 -2.83 -10.61
CA GLU A 163 0.20 -3.80 -11.03
C GLU A 163 -0.99 -3.78 -10.06
N PHE A 164 -2.18 -3.74 -10.59
CA PHE A 164 -3.41 -4.03 -9.88
C PHE A 164 -4.16 -5.05 -10.70
N SER A 165 -4.30 -6.27 -10.20
CA SER A 165 -4.94 -7.35 -10.94
C SER A 165 -5.99 -8.05 -10.10
N ILE A 166 -7.07 -8.43 -10.79
CA ILE A 166 -8.24 -9.09 -10.21
C ILE A 166 -8.46 -10.39 -10.97
N ALA A 167 -8.46 -11.50 -10.25
CA ALA A 167 -8.83 -12.81 -10.77
C ALA A 167 -10.12 -13.27 -10.10
N GLU A 168 -11.04 -13.81 -10.89
CA GLU A 168 -12.33 -14.32 -10.44
C GLU A 168 -12.38 -15.83 -10.60
N GLN A 169 -12.86 -16.52 -9.57
CA GLN A 169 -13.19 -17.94 -9.61
C GLN A 169 -14.62 -18.14 -9.12
N SER A 170 -15.48 -18.72 -9.97
CA SER A 170 -16.83 -19.10 -9.57
C SER A 170 -16.81 -20.31 -8.65
N LEU A 171 -17.54 -20.23 -7.56
CA LEU A 171 -17.76 -21.30 -6.59
C LEU A 171 -19.25 -21.64 -6.64
N SER A 172 -19.61 -22.75 -7.29
CA SER A 172 -21.01 -23.19 -7.42
C SER A 172 -21.25 -24.45 -6.60
N SER A 173 -22.43 -24.50 -5.97
CA SER A 173 -23.00 -25.68 -5.34
C SER A 173 -24.41 -25.93 -5.89
N ALA A 174 -25.07 -27.01 -5.48
CA ALA A 174 -26.41 -27.34 -5.98
C ALA A 174 -27.48 -26.26 -5.69
N SER A 175 -27.24 -25.41 -4.65
CA SER A 175 -28.23 -24.41 -4.21
C SER A 175 -27.70 -22.99 -4.17
N ALA A 176 -26.42 -22.75 -4.48
CA ALA A 176 -25.84 -21.45 -4.30
C ALA A 176 -24.59 -21.24 -5.17
N THR A 177 -24.45 -20.04 -5.74
CA THR A 177 -23.26 -19.61 -6.48
C THR A 177 -22.62 -18.42 -5.77
N SER A 178 -21.31 -18.46 -5.56
CA SER A 178 -20.54 -17.33 -5.07
C SER A 178 -19.26 -17.17 -5.88
N LYS A 179 -18.58 -16.04 -5.72
CA LYS A 179 -17.32 -15.76 -6.40
C LYS A 179 -16.20 -15.62 -5.38
N LEU A 180 -15.07 -16.22 -5.68
CA LEU A 180 -13.80 -15.97 -5.00
C LEU A 180 -13.00 -14.99 -5.85
N LEU A 181 -12.75 -13.83 -5.30
CA LEU A 181 -11.94 -12.78 -5.93
C LEU A 181 -10.54 -12.84 -5.33
N THR A 182 -9.53 -12.95 -6.16
CA THR A 182 -8.12 -12.78 -5.77
C THR A 182 -7.64 -11.45 -6.32
N ILE A 183 -7.29 -10.53 -5.43
CA ILE A 183 -6.86 -9.19 -5.79
C ILE A 183 -5.40 -9.04 -5.40
N LYS A 184 -4.56 -8.68 -6.38
CA LYS A 184 -3.13 -8.45 -6.21
C LYS A 184 -2.82 -6.97 -6.44
N LEU A 185 -2.01 -6.41 -5.58
CA LEU A 185 -1.50 -5.06 -5.68
C LEU A 185 0.03 -5.09 -5.57
N VAL A 186 0.70 -4.54 -6.57
CA VAL A 186 2.15 -4.33 -6.58
C VAL A 186 2.40 -2.84 -6.67
N ALA A 187 3.17 -2.31 -5.73
CA ALA A 187 3.53 -0.90 -5.69
C ALA A 187 5.01 -0.72 -5.38
N HIS A 188 5.56 0.42 -5.75
CA HIS A 188 6.94 0.80 -5.45
C HIS A 188 7.02 2.27 -5.04
N LEU A 189 8.11 2.63 -4.37
CA LEU A 189 8.39 4.03 -4.05
C LEU A 189 8.96 4.75 -5.27
N ARG A 190 8.39 5.90 -5.61
CA ARG A 190 8.83 6.70 -6.76
C ARG A 190 10.26 7.23 -6.61
N ALA A 191 10.64 7.63 -5.39
CA ALA A 191 11.99 8.10 -5.09
C ALA A 191 13.06 6.99 -5.20
N ASN A 192 12.66 5.72 -4.99
CA ASN A 192 13.52 4.55 -5.12
C ASN A 192 12.73 3.33 -5.59
N PRO A 193 12.56 3.11 -6.89
CA PRO A 193 11.77 2.01 -7.46
C PRO A 193 12.28 0.61 -7.11
N SER A 194 13.50 0.48 -6.57
CA SER A 194 13.99 -0.81 -6.06
C SER A 194 13.28 -1.25 -4.78
N ILE A 195 12.67 -0.30 -4.04
CA ILE A 195 11.83 -0.58 -2.90
C ILE A 195 10.41 -0.82 -3.41
N SER A 196 10.03 -2.08 -3.51
CA SER A 196 8.72 -2.51 -4.01
C SER A 196 8.12 -3.57 -3.11
N THR A 197 6.79 -3.64 -3.11
CA THR A 197 6.05 -4.67 -2.39
C THR A 197 4.93 -5.23 -3.25
N ALA A 198 4.68 -6.52 -3.11
CA ALA A 198 3.57 -7.22 -3.76
C ALA A 198 2.75 -7.93 -2.69
N LYS A 199 1.46 -7.66 -2.67
CA LYS A 199 0.52 -8.30 -1.73
C LYS A 199 -0.71 -8.74 -2.48
N SER A 200 -1.36 -9.79 -1.97
CA SER A 200 -2.64 -10.27 -2.48
C SER A 200 -3.59 -10.60 -1.36
N ILE A 201 -4.87 -10.42 -1.62
CA ILE A 201 -5.96 -10.82 -0.73
C ILE A 201 -6.96 -11.67 -1.48
N GLN A 202 -7.67 -12.51 -0.74
CA GLN A 202 -8.80 -13.25 -1.25
C GLN A 202 -10.08 -12.79 -0.56
N ILE A 203 -11.14 -12.61 -1.35
CA ILE A 203 -12.45 -12.18 -0.90
C ILE A 203 -13.47 -13.13 -1.48
N LYS A 204 -14.22 -13.81 -0.62
CA LYS A 204 -15.40 -14.55 -1.06
C LYS A 204 -16.60 -13.61 -1.01
N THR A 205 -17.27 -13.43 -2.15
CA THR A 205 -18.50 -12.64 -2.19
C THR A 205 -19.59 -13.38 -1.42
N ARG A 206 -20.43 -12.62 -0.72
CA ARG A 206 -21.58 -13.20 -0.03
C ARG A 206 -22.62 -13.65 -1.05
N ASN A 207 -23.18 -14.81 -0.79
CA ASN A 207 -24.30 -15.32 -1.56
C ASN A 207 -25.59 -14.81 -0.90
N TRP A 208 -26.12 -13.71 -1.41
CA TRP A 208 -27.46 -13.26 -1.07
C TRP A 208 -28.36 -13.68 -2.23
N GLN A 209 -29.04 -14.77 -2.09
CA GLN A 209 -30.20 -15.11 -2.91
C GLN A 209 -31.47 -14.74 -2.17
#